data_50160b96bdeee7e3b707a038c729e3e7
#
_entry.id   50160b96bdeee7e3b707a038c729e3e7
#
_cell.length_a   1.000
_cell.length_b   1.000
_cell.length_c   1.000
_cell.angle_alpha   90.00
_cell.angle_beta   90.00
_cell.angle_gamma   90.00
#
_symmetry.space_group_name_H-M   'P 1'
#
loop_
_entity.id
_entity.type
_entity.pdbx_description
1 polymer ?
#
loop_
_entity_poly.entity_id
_entity_poly.type
_entity_poly.pdbx_seq_one_letter_code
_entity_poly.pdbx_strand_id
1 'polypeptide(L)'
;MRKISLFMMLTISLFALSKKQLFILQEVRDVAKNIPDKRGETYENTLSAICLTESSAGRDLIGDFKMKKITKASLGAMQIQVRTVRFMARSFKELASINKLSDMEIAQRLIQDVRFSAEISAYYMVWLNNSRPTFYSAVSGYNGGMENWPYYKRVMKRLALVKKQVALGLLN
;
A
#
# COMPACT_ATOMS: atom_id res chain seq x y z
N MET A 1 39.63 24.17 1.90
CA MET A 1 38.85 23.14 1.18
C MET A 1 38.10 22.20 2.12
N ARG A 2 37.25 22.71 3.05
CA ARG A 2 36.54 21.86 4.06
C ARG A 2 35.05 22.17 4.25
N LYS A 3 34.44 22.99 3.37
CA LYS A 3 33.01 23.42 3.49
C LYS A 3 32.02 22.67 2.61
N ILE A 4 32.47 21.80 1.69
CA ILE A 4 31.58 21.08 0.74
C ILE A 4 30.97 19.82 1.37
N SER A 5 31.62 19.21 2.37
CA SER A 5 31.16 17.95 2.99
C SER A 5 29.92 18.10 3.88
N LEU A 6 29.71 19.27 4.51
CA LEU A 6 28.59 19.48 5.45
C LEU A 6 27.26 19.71 4.74
N PHE A 7 27.29 20.29 3.54
CA PHE A 7 26.06 20.55 2.77
C PHE A 7 25.47 19.28 2.13
N MET A 8 26.32 18.30 1.84
CA MET A 8 25.88 17.01 1.26
C MET A 8 25.24 16.09 2.31
N MET A 9 25.62 16.19 3.59
CA MET A 9 24.96 15.43 4.68
C MET A 9 23.56 15.94 5.05
N LEU A 10 23.30 17.23 4.88
CA LEU A 10 21.99 17.82 5.24
C LEU A 10 20.89 17.45 4.24
N THR A 11 21.25 17.22 2.97
CA THR A 11 20.26 16.85 1.92
C THR A 11 19.84 15.38 1.98
N ILE A 12 20.61 14.50 2.61
CA ILE A 12 20.28 13.08 2.76
C ILE A 12 19.15 12.87 3.79
N SER A 13 19.05 13.74 4.80
CA SER A 13 18.08 13.66 5.88
C SER A 13 16.64 13.96 5.45
N LEU A 14 16.42 14.74 4.38
CA LEU A 14 15.08 15.14 3.93
C LEU A 14 14.27 14.02 3.23
N PHE A 15 14.89 12.89 2.90
CA PHE A 15 14.24 11.75 2.23
C PHE A 15 14.37 10.42 3.00
N ALA A 16 14.90 10.45 4.21
CA ALA A 16 15.06 9.25 5.02
C ALA A 16 13.71 8.81 5.59
N LEU A 17 13.30 7.58 5.28
CA LEU A 17 12.17 6.95 5.96
C LEU A 17 12.57 6.61 7.40
N SER A 18 11.64 6.78 8.33
CA SER A 18 11.86 6.37 9.72
C SER A 18 11.95 4.84 9.83
N LYS A 19 12.56 4.34 10.91
CA LYS A 19 12.61 2.88 11.20
C LYS A 19 11.22 2.24 11.19
N LYS A 20 10.21 2.94 11.74
CA LYS A 20 8.82 2.47 11.74
C LYS A 20 8.26 2.36 10.31
N GLN A 21 8.51 3.36 9.47
CA GLN A 21 8.08 3.31 8.07
C GLN A 21 8.76 2.18 7.31
N LEU A 22 10.07 2.00 7.46
CA LEU A 22 10.81 0.89 6.84
C LEU A 22 10.26 -0.47 7.30
N PHE A 23 9.99 -0.64 8.60
CA PHE A 23 9.39 -1.86 9.13
C PHE A 23 8.02 -2.15 8.46
N ILE A 24 7.12 -1.16 8.41
CA ILE A 24 5.80 -1.34 7.79
C ILE A 24 5.91 -1.66 6.29
N LEU A 25 6.82 -0.97 5.58
CA LEU A 25 7.04 -1.26 4.16
C LEU A 25 7.60 -2.67 3.95
N GLN A 26 8.48 -3.15 4.84
CA GLN A 26 9.00 -4.52 4.77
C GLN A 26 7.87 -5.54 4.97
N GLU A 27 6.99 -5.34 5.96
CA GLU A 27 5.80 -6.19 6.17
C GLU A 27 4.91 -6.25 4.91
N VAL A 28 4.67 -5.09 4.27
CA VAL A 28 3.90 -5.01 3.02
C VAL A 28 4.59 -5.80 1.90
N ARG A 29 5.91 -5.69 1.77
CA ARG A 29 6.71 -6.38 0.75
C ARG A 29 6.69 -7.89 0.95
N ASP A 30 6.91 -8.34 2.18
CA ASP A 30 6.99 -9.76 2.51
C ASP A 30 5.66 -10.48 2.24
N VAL A 31 4.54 -9.80 2.46
CA VAL A 31 3.22 -10.32 2.07
C VAL A 31 3.06 -10.32 0.55
N ALA A 32 3.35 -9.19 -0.10
CA ALA A 32 3.08 -9.02 -1.53
C ALA A 32 3.90 -9.94 -2.44
N LYS A 33 5.13 -10.29 -2.07
CA LYS A 33 5.98 -11.24 -2.78
C LYS A 33 5.39 -12.65 -2.89
N ASN A 34 4.47 -13.00 -1.99
CA ASN A 34 3.82 -14.32 -1.97
C ASN A 34 2.47 -14.35 -2.71
N ILE A 35 2.08 -13.25 -3.34
CA ILE A 35 0.78 -13.13 -4.03
C ILE A 35 1.04 -12.67 -5.48
N PRO A 36 1.47 -13.58 -6.36
CA PRO A 36 1.71 -13.28 -7.77
C PRO A 36 0.40 -13.18 -8.56
N ASP A 37 0.45 -12.46 -9.66
CA ASP A 37 -0.61 -12.50 -10.68
C ASP A 37 -0.49 -13.77 -11.55
N LYS A 38 -1.37 -13.91 -12.54
CA LYS A 38 -1.41 -15.06 -13.46
C LYS A 38 -0.12 -15.23 -14.30
N ARG A 39 0.72 -14.21 -14.39
CA ARG A 39 2.01 -14.22 -15.11
C ARG A 39 3.18 -14.45 -14.18
N GLY A 40 2.94 -14.63 -12.88
CA GLY A 40 3.97 -14.75 -11.85
C GLY A 40 4.55 -13.40 -11.37
N GLU A 41 3.98 -12.27 -11.82
CA GLU A 41 4.43 -10.94 -11.41
C GLU A 41 3.93 -10.60 -10.00
N THR A 42 4.80 -10.04 -9.17
CA THR A 42 4.46 -9.54 -7.83
C THR A 42 4.57 -8.01 -7.76
N TYR A 43 3.83 -7.40 -6.84
CA TYR A 43 3.66 -5.95 -6.81
C TYR A 43 4.21 -5.31 -5.53
N GLU A 44 5.21 -5.92 -4.88
CA GLU A 44 5.76 -5.48 -3.59
C GLU A 44 6.31 -4.05 -3.62
N ASN A 45 6.98 -3.65 -4.71
CA ASN A 45 7.46 -2.27 -4.87
C ASN A 45 6.31 -1.28 -5.06
N THR A 46 5.31 -1.66 -5.86
CA THR A 46 4.13 -0.84 -6.15
C THR A 46 3.28 -0.67 -4.89
N LEU A 47 3.03 -1.75 -4.16
CA LEU A 47 2.25 -1.72 -2.91
C LEU A 47 2.95 -0.93 -1.81
N SER A 48 4.28 -1.01 -1.71
CA SER A 48 5.07 -0.14 -0.82
C SER A 48 4.90 1.34 -1.18
N ALA A 49 4.89 1.67 -2.48
CA ALA A 49 4.67 3.03 -2.95
C ALA A 49 3.23 3.51 -2.68
N ILE A 50 2.25 2.64 -2.83
CA ILE A 50 0.85 2.90 -2.47
C ILE A 50 0.75 3.12 -0.95
N CYS A 51 1.33 2.27 -0.11
CA CYS A 51 1.35 2.43 1.35
C CYS A 51 1.92 3.79 1.78
N LEU A 52 3.01 4.24 1.16
CA LEU A 52 3.56 5.58 1.38
C LEU A 52 2.61 6.69 0.91
N THR A 53 1.87 6.47 -0.15
CA THR A 53 0.95 7.47 -0.73
C THR A 53 -0.31 7.61 0.10
N GLU A 54 -0.86 6.49 0.59
CA GLU A 54 -2.14 6.40 1.30
C GLU A 54 -2.04 6.85 2.76
N SER A 55 -1.04 6.35 3.49
CA SER A 55 -0.94 6.53 4.94
C SER A 55 0.42 7.02 5.43
N SER A 56 1.33 7.39 4.51
CA SER A 56 2.73 7.64 4.86
C SER A 56 3.36 6.44 5.59
N ALA A 57 3.12 5.23 5.09
CA ALA A 57 3.52 3.96 5.70
C ALA A 57 3.00 3.82 7.15
N GLY A 58 1.68 3.87 7.31
CA GLY A 58 1.00 3.61 8.58
C GLY A 58 1.10 4.75 9.60
N ARG A 59 1.43 5.97 9.20
CA ARG A 59 1.34 7.13 10.10
C ARG A 59 -0.11 7.53 10.33
N ASP A 60 -0.90 7.55 9.26
CA ASP A 60 -2.30 7.97 9.25
C ASP A 60 -3.18 6.74 9.00
N LEU A 61 -3.66 6.09 10.07
CA LEU A 61 -4.35 4.79 9.97
C LEU A 61 -5.85 4.88 9.71
N ILE A 62 -6.46 6.06 9.86
CA ILE A 62 -7.88 6.27 9.59
C ILE A 62 -8.00 7.47 8.66
N GLY A 63 -8.43 7.21 7.43
CA GLY A 63 -8.82 8.25 6.47
C GLY A 63 -10.28 8.65 6.66
N ASP A 64 -10.68 9.71 5.99
CA ASP A 64 -12.08 10.16 5.95
C ASP A 64 -12.69 10.39 7.35
N PHE A 65 -11.99 11.08 8.25
CA PHE A 65 -12.45 11.39 9.63
C PHE A 65 -13.86 11.99 9.74
N LYS A 66 -14.43 12.48 8.63
CA LYS A 66 -15.81 12.98 8.58
C LYS A 66 -16.87 11.88 8.48
N MET A 67 -16.46 10.63 8.27
CA MET A 67 -17.40 9.52 8.13
C MET A 67 -18.01 9.14 9.48
N LYS A 68 -19.36 9.15 9.57
CA LYS A 68 -20.11 8.79 10.78
C LYS A 68 -19.90 7.33 11.22
N LYS A 69 -19.45 6.44 10.33
CA LYS A 69 -19.24 5.00 10.61
C LYS A 69 -17.85 4.59 10.17
N ILE A 70 -17.07 4.06 11.10
CA ILE A 70 -15.70 3.57 10.85
C ILE A 70 -15.64 2.53 9.72
N THR A 71 -16.64 1.68 9.60
CA THR A 71 -16.74 0.65 8.56
C THR A 71 -16.88 1.20 7.13
N LYS A 72 -17.11 2.50 6.98
CA LYS A 72 -17.16 3.20 5.68
C LYS A 72 -15.90 3.99 5.37
N ALA A 73 -15.01 4.15 6.34
CA ALA A 73 -13.75 4.88 6.17
C ALA A 73 -12.71 4.05 5.42
N SER A 74 -11.69 4.72 4.91
CA SER A 74 -10.44 4.10 4.45
C SER A 74 -9.55 3.81 5.66
N LEU A 75 -9.06 2.57 5.82
CA LEU A 75 -8.49 2.07 7.06
C LEU A 75 -7.12 1.41 6.87
N GLY A 76 -6.30 1.55 7.90
CA GLY A 76 -5.02 0.87 8.03
C GLY A 76 -3.91 1.46 7.16
N ALA A 77 -2.76 0.79 7.17
CA ALA A 77 -1.57 1.23 6.45
C ALA A 77 -1.82 1.36 4.93
N MET A 78 -2.73 0.57 4.39
CA MET A 78 -3.05 0.52 2.97
C MET A 78 -4.33 1.30 2.60
N GLN A 79 -5.02 1.93 3.58
CA GLN A 79 -6.25 2.73 3.40
C GLN A 79 -7.35 1.98 2.63
N ILE A 80 -7.58 0.72 3.00
CA ILE A 80 -8.61 -0.15 2.39
C ILE A 80 -9.96 0.08 3.09
N GLN A 81 -11.04 0.05 2.32
CA GLN A 81 -12.41 0.07 2.84
C GLN A 81 -12.94 -1.34 3.06
N VAL A 82 -13.79 -1.54 4.07
CA VAL A 82 -14.44 -2.84 4.37
C VAL A 82 -15.15 -3.42 3.13
N ARG A 83 -15.78 -2.58 2.32
CA ARG A 83 -16.43 -3.03 1.07
C ARG A 83 -15.44 -3.67 0.08
N THR A 84 -14.21 -3.17 0.02
CA THR A 84 -13.15 -3.72 -0.84
C THR A 84 -12.70 -5.09 -0.29
N VAL A 85 -12.56 -5.22 1.04
CA VAL A 85 -12.26 -6.52 1.69
C VAL A 85 -13.33 -7.54 1.35
N ARG A 86 -14.62 -7.19 1.47
CA ARG A 86 -15.76 -8.06 1.11
C ARG A 86 -15.74 -8.47 -0.36
N PHE A 87 -15.38 -7.53 -1.24
CA PHE A 87 -15.26 -7.83 -2.65
C PHE A 87 -14.11 -8.82 -2.91
N MET A 88 -12.94 -8.61 -2.33
CA MET A 88 -11.81 -9.53 -2.46
C MET A 88 -12.10 -10.91 -1.87
N ALA A 89 -12.74 -10.98 -0.69
CA ALA A 89 -13.13 -12.23 -0.05
C ALA A 89 -14.14 -13.07 -0.87
N ARG A 90 -14.90 -12.44 -1.76
CA ARG A 90 -15.77 -13.16 -2.72
C ARG A 90 -15.04 -13.54 -4.01
N SER A 91 -14.01 -12.80 -4.37
CA SER A 91 -13.29 -12.97 -5.64
C SER A 91 -12.15 -14.00 -5.55
N PHE A 92 -11.61 -14.24 -4.36
CA PHE A 92 -10.46 -15.12 -4.14
C PHE A 92 -10.77 -16.13 -3.03
N LYS A 93 -10.62 -17.42 -3.35
CA LYS A 93 -10.88 -18.54 -2.41
C LYS A 93 -9.97 -18.50 -1.18
N GLU A 94 -8.75 -18.01 -1.34
CA GLU A 94 -7.76 -17.82 -0.28
C GLU A 94 -8.25 -16.89 0.82
N LEU A 95 -9.11 -15.95 0.47
CA LEU A 95 -9.70 -14.95 1.38
C LEU A 95 -11.12 -15.31 1.85
N ALA A 96 -11.66 -16.47 1.45
CA ALA A 96 -13.06 -16.83 1.71
C ALA A 96 -13.41 -16.87 3.21
N SER A 97 -12.47 -17.23 4.09
CA SER A 97 -12.66 -17.24 5.55
C SER A 97 -13.05 -15.87 6.13
N ILE A 98 -12.65 -14.77 5.47
CA ILE A 98 -12.94 -13.40 5.87
C ILE A 98 -14.47 -13.12 5.82
N ASN A 99 -15.23 -13.85 4.99
CA ASN A 99 -16.68 -13.70 4.93
C ASN A 99 -17.39 -14.03 6.24
N LYS A 100 -16.75 -14.77 7.16
CA LYS A 100 -17.26 -15.09 8.50
C LYS A 100 -17.10 -13.94 9.49
N LEU A 101 -16.23 -12.96 9.22
CA LEU A 101 -16.01 -11.81 10.10
C LEU A 101 -17.13 -10.77 9.92
N SER A 102 -17.48 -10.08 10.99
CA SER A 102 -18.32 -8.87 10.92
C SER A 102 -17.55 -7.70 10.26
N ASP A 103 -18.26 -6.68 9.81
CA ASP A 103 -17.63 -5.48 9.25
C ASP A 103 -16.79 -4.72 10.28
N MET A 104 -17.15 -4.81 11.57
CA MET A 104 -16.37 -4.19 12.65
C MET A 104 -15.07 -4.94 12.89
N GLU A 105 -15.07 -6.27 12.90
CA GLU A 105 -13.85 -7.08 13.01
C GLU A 105 -12.90 -6.83 11.82
N ILE A 106 -13.45 -6.73 10.61
CA ILE A 106 -12.65 -6.37 9.42
C ILE A 106 -12.04 -4.97 9.60
N ALA A 107 -12.82 -3.97 10.02
CA ALA A 107 -12.34 -2.62 10.23
C ALA A 107 -11.22 -2.58 11.28
N GLN A 108 -11.38 -3.29 12.39
CA GLN A 108 -10.38 -3.40 13.44
C GLN A 108 -9.09 -4.06 12.94
N ARG A 109 -9.19 -5.17 12.20
CA ARG A 109 -8.02 -5.84 11.60
C ARG A 109 -7.28 -4.95 10.61
N LEU A 110 -8.00 -4.21 9.76
CA LEU A 110 -7.37 -3.28 8.82
C LEU A 110 -6.50 -2.22 9.52
N ILE A 111 -6.94 -1.74 10.70
CA ILE A 111 -6.21 -0.73 11.48
C ILE A 111 -5.02 -1.34 12.22
N GLN A 112 -5.19 -2.52 12.82
CA GLN A 112 -4.24 -3.09 13.77
C GLN A 112 -3.23 -4.04 13.14
N ASP A 113 -3.59 -4.68 12.01
CA ASP A 113 -2.80 -5.72 11.37
C ASP A 113 -2.33 -5.26 9.99
N VAL A 114 -1.06 -4.84 9.93
CA VAL A 114 -0.43 -4.40 8.67
C VAL A 114 -0.40 -5.54 7.64
N ARG A 115 -0.14 -6.78 8.07
CA ARG A 115 -0.06 -7.93 7.16
C ARG A 115 -1.41 -8.25 6.55
N PHE A 116 -2.50 -8.23 7.36
CA PHE A 116 -3.86 -8.37 6.85
C PHE A 116 -4.21 -7.28 5.83
N SER A 117 -3.92 -6.03 6.16
CA SER A 117 -4.13 -4.89 5.25
C SER A 117 -3.33 -5.03 3.95
N ALA A 118 -2.09 -5.50 4.03
CA ALA A 118 -1.21 -5.76 2.89
C ALA A 118 -1.71 -6.93 2.02
N GLU A 119 -2.19 -8.01 2.63
CA GLU A 119 -2.75 -9.18 1.94
C GLU A 119 -3.94 -8.79 1.08
N ILE A 120 -4.92 -8.10 1.66
CA ILE A 120 -6.08 -7.61 0.90
C ILE A 120 -5.64 -6.69 -0.25
N SER A 121 -4.67 -5.82 0.00
CA SER A 121 -4.16 -4.89 -1.00
C SER A 121 -3.42 -5.58 -2.14
N ALA A 122 -2.70 -6.67 -1.85
CA ALA A 122 -2.00 -7.46 -2.85
C ALA A 122 -2.99 -8.18 -3.77
N TYR A 123 -4.00 -8.85 -3.22
CA TYR A 123 -5.09 -9.42 -4.02
C TYR A 123 -5.86 -8.36 -4.82
N TYR A 124 -6.09 -7.19 -4.23
CA TYR A 124 -6.76 -6.10 -4.93
C TYR A 124 -5.91 -5.56 -6.10
N MET A 125 -4.59 -5.41 -5.93
CA MET A 125 -3.69 -4.99 -7.01
C MET A 125 -3.61 -6.03 -8.13
N VAL A 126 -3.54 -7.32 -7.78
CA VAL A 126 -3.62 -8.43 -8.75
C VAL A 126 -4.94 -8.38 -9.54
N TRP A 127 -6.07 -8.19 -8.85
CA TRP A 127 -7.38 -8.06 -9.49
C TRP A 127 -7.43 -6.86 -10.43
N LEU A 128 -6.94 -5.69 -9.98
CA LEU A 128 -6.89 -4.47 -10.79
C LEU A 128 -6.03 -4.67 -12.04
N ASN A 129 -4.84 -5.26 -11.90
CA ASN A 129 -3.94 -5.48 -13.03
C ASN A 129 -4.50 -6.49 -14.04
N ASN A 130 -5.27 -7.47 -13.58
CA ASN A 130 -5.95 -8.44 -14.47
C ASN A 130 -7.21 -7.88 -15.16
N SER A 131 -7.85 -6.87 -14.56
CA SER A 131 -9.14 -6.32 -15.02
C SER A 131 -9.01 -4.98 -15.75
N ARG A 132 -7.83 -4.36 -15.76
CA ARG A 132 -7.59 -3.04 -16.36
C ARG A 132 -6.65 -3.15 -17.55
N PRO A 133 -6.83 -2.32 -18.60
CA PRO A 133 -6.04 -2.43 -19.83
C PRO A 133 -4.58 -2.02 -19.67
N THR A 134 -4.25 -1.18 -18.69
CA THR A 134 -2.90 -0.65 -18.51
C THR A 134 -2.52 -0.61 -17.02
N PHE A 135 -1.23 -0.66 -16.73
CA PHE A 135 -0.71 -0.46 -15.37
C PHE A 135 -1.11 0.90 -14.79
N TYR A 136 -1.19 1.94 -15.63
CA TYR A 136 -1.70 3.25 -15.23
C TYR A 136 -3.14 3.17 -14.68
N SER A 137 -4.04 2.52 -15.44
CA SER A 137 -5.43 2.38 -15.01
C SER A 137 -5.59 1.41 -13.83
N ALA A 138 -4.71 0.41 -13.69
CA ALA A 138 -4.68 -0.47 -12.53
C ALA A 138 -4.28 0.30 -11.25
N VAL A 139 -3.19 1.06 -11.27
CA VAL A 139 -2.78 1.92 -10.16
C VAL A 139 -3.84 2.98 -9.86
N SER A 140 -4.40 3.64 -10.88
CA SER A 140 -5.49 4.61 -10.70
C SER A 140 -6.71 3.98 -10.03
N GLY A 141 -7.01 2.72 -10.39
CA GLY A 141 -8.11 1.93 -9.85
C GLY A 141 -8.03 1.70 -8.33
N TYR A 142 -6.83 1.66 -7.78
CA TYR A 142 -6.63 1.54 -6.33
C TYR A 142 -7.31 2.68 -5.55
N ASN A 143 -7.25 3.90 -6.08
CA ASN A 143 -7.93 5.08 -5.52
C ASN A 143 -9.37 5.28 -6.06
N GLY A 144 -9.95 4.28 -6.74
CA GLY A 144 -11.35 4.25 -7.16
C GLY A 144 -11.66 4.83 -8.54
N GLY A 145 -10.66 5.17 -9.38
CA GLY A 145 -10.87 5.70 -10.72
C GLY A 145 -10.37 4.78 -11.85
N MET A 146 -10.81 5.06 -13.10
CA MET A 146 -10.18 4.48 -14.30
C MET A 146 -8.91 5.23 -14.66
N GLU A 147 -8.97 6.55 -14.53
CA GLU A 147 -7.90 7.48 -14.86
C GLU A 147 -7.77 8.51 -13.73
N ASN A 148 -6.73 8.40 -12.94
CA ASN A 148 -6.40 9.33 -11.87
C ASN A 148 -4.92 9.72 -11.97
N TRP A 149 -4.62 10.60 -12.94
CA TRP A 149 -3.26 11.03 -13.21
C TRP A 149 -2.54 11.67 -12.01
N PRO A 150 -3.18 12.53 -11.20
CA PRO A 150 -2.55 13.05 -9.99
C PRO A 150 -2.18 11.97 -8.97
N TYR A 151 -3.03 10.96 -8.79
CA TYR A 151 -2.75 9.83 -7.91
C TYR A 151 -1.60 8.98 -8.45
N TYR A 152 -1.67 8.58 -9.71
CA TYR A 152 -0.63 7.81 -10.38
C TYR A 152 0.74 8.47 -10.25
N LYS A 153 0.85 9.78 -10.54
CA LYS A 153 2.10 10.54 -10.39
C LYS A 153 2.66 10.45 -8.96
N ARG A 154 1.80 10.58 -7.94
CA ARG A 154 2.24 10.46 -6.54
C ARG A 154 2.79 9.06 -6.25
N VAL A 155 2.09 8.02 -6.70
CA VAL A 155 2.55 6.62 -6.53
C VAL A 155 3.88 6.41 -7.26
N MET A 156 4.05 6.87 -8.49
CA MET A 156 5.31 6.72 -9.23
C MET A 156 6.49 7.44 -8.57
N LYS A 157 6.26 8.63 -8.00
CA LYS A 157 7.27 9.34 -7.20
C LYS A 157 7.68 8.52 -5.96
N ARG A 158 6.71 7.90 -5.27
CA ARG A 158 6.98 7.02 -4.11
C ARG A 158 7.64 5.71 -4.54
N LEU A 159 7.30 5.17 -5.71
CA LEU A 159 7.94 3.98 -6.26
C LEU A 159 9.43 4.19 -6.52
N ALA A 160 9.83 5.36 -7.04
CA ALA A 160 11.24 5.72 -7.19
C ALA A 160 11.96 5.75 -5.82
N LEU A 161 11.31 6.30 -4.78
CA LEU A 161 11.85 6.29 -3.41
C LEU A 161 12.00 4.85 -2.88
N VAL A 162 10.98 4.00 -3.03
CA VAL A 162 11.03 2.59 -2.59
C VAL A 162 12.18 1.86 -3.28
N LYS A 163 12.30 1.97 -4.62
CA LYS A 163 13.40 1.36 -5.38
C LYS A 163 14.77 1.80 -4.88
N LYS A 164 14.92 3.08 -4.50
CA LYS A 164 16.14 3.59 -3.86
C LYS A 164 16.41 2.92 -2.51
N GLN A 165 15.40 2.72 -1.66
CA GLN A 165 15.58 2.03 -0.36
C GLN A 165 16.00 0.56 -0.56
N VAL A 166 15.43 -0.11 -1.57
CA VAL A 166 15.84 -1.48 -1.94
C VAL A 166 17.29 -1.50 -2.41
N ALA A 167 17.70 -0.59 -3.30
CA ALA A 167 19.07 -0.49 -3.77
C ALA A 167 20.10 -0.18 -2.65
N LEU A 168 19.65 0.45 -1.57
CA LEU A 168 20.45 0.72 -0.37
C LEU A 168 20.43 -0.44 0.64
N GLY A 169 19.75 -1.55 0.36
CA GLY A 169 19.59 -2.70 1.28
C GLY A 169 18.77 -2.39 2.53
N LEU A 170 17.97 -1.31 2.52
CA LEU A 170 17.09 -0.94 3.63
C LEU A 170 15.71 -1.59 3.54
N LEU A 171 15.36 -2.13 2.39
CA LEU A 171 14.21 -2.97 2.10
C LEU A 171 14.67 -4.15 1.24
N ASN A 172 14.07 -5.34 1.47
CA ASN A 172 14.37 -6.57 0.73
C ASN A 172 13.31 -6.89 -0.31
#